data_41262cd5a45ef81ceeabf0672bb86181
#
_entry.id   41262cd5a45ef81ceeabf0672bb86181
#
_cell.length_a   1.000
_cell.length_b   1.000
_cell.length_c   1.000
_cell.angle_alpha   90.00
_cell.angle_beta   90.00
_cell.angle_gamma   90.00
#
_symmetry.space_group_name_H-M   'P 1'
#
loop_
_entity.id
_entity.type
_entity.pdbx_description
1 polymer ?
#
loop_
_entity_poly.entity_id
_entity_poly.type
_entity_poly.pdbx_seq_one_letter_code
_entity_poly.pdbx_strand_id
1 'polypeptide(L)'
;SRGAYWLGRTYEKLKDKENSKKWYVIGSKYLTTYYGQLSHMKAKPREKFELSELMQIDKNYAESFYRNKIVATVHLLDELNKDKYTKHILRYLANDNIDKGSEVLAAKLATDIGRFDFAIQVAKIASYQKRFHNKYNYPIISTPTKVGGRKIPESALILSIIRQESEFDTSANSRVGAQGLMQLMPYTAKTVAKQAKLSYSKSKLTKSPEYNINLGSFYIAGLILEYDGSYPFSMAAYNAGPKRVKSVSYTHLTLPTKDSV
;
A
#
# COMPACT_ATOMS: atom_id res chain seq x y z
N SER A 1 8.63 4.91 15.38
CA SER A 1 8.69 6.23 14.69
C SER A 1 7.85 7.30 15.37
N ARG A 2 6.56 7.03 15.71
CA ARG A 2 5.65 8.05 16.28
C ARG A 2 6.18 8.70 17.55
N GLY A 3 6.59 7.92 18.56
CA GLY A 3 7.14 8.44 19.82
C GLY A 3 8.40 9.29 19.59
N ALA A 4 9.31 8.83 18.73
CA ALA A 4 10.52 9.58 18.39
C ALA A 4 10.21 10.94 17.74
N TYR A 5 9.24 10.99 16.80
CA TYR A 5 8.82 12.24 16.18
C TYR A 5 8.28 13.23 17.21
N TRP A 6 7.39 12.80 18.09
CA TRP A 6 6.81 13.69 19.09
C TRP A 6 7.81 14.14 20.16
N LEU A 7 8.74 13.27 20.56
CA LEU A 7 9.87 13.69 21.42
C LEU A 7 10.74 14.75 20.72
N GLY A 8 11.05 14.54 19.43
CA GLY A 8 11.74 15.56 18.63
C GLY A 8 11.01 16.89 18.62
N ARG A 9 9.68 16.88 18.45
CA ARG A 9 8.83 18.09 18.50
C ARG A 9 8.80 18.74 19.88
N THR A 10 8.77 17.94 20.95
CA THR A 10 8.79 18.45 22.32
C THR A 10 10.11 19.19 22.61
N TYR A 11 11.24 18.56 22.31
CA TYR A 11 12.56 19.21 22.50
C TYR A 11 12.75 20.42 21.57
N GLU A 12 12.19 20.39 20.36
CA GLU A 12 12.17 21.57 19.48
C GLU A 12 11.45 22.76 20.14
N LYS A 13 10.30 22.52 20.79
CA LYS A 13 9.56 23.55 21.57
C LYS A 13 10.32 24.02 22.81
N LEU A 14 11.03 23.15 23.47
CA LEU A 14 11.90 23.47 24.60
C LEU A 14 13.22 24.16 24.18
N LYS A 15 13.43 24.40 22.87
CA LYS A 15 14.65 24.96 22.27
C LYS A 15 15.91 24.13 22.52
N ASP A 16 15.76 22.86 22.91
CA ASP A 16 16.86 21.90 23.05
C ASP A 16 17.13 21.26 21.66
N LYS A 17 18.00 21.90 20.89
CA LYS A 17 18.33 21.50 19.52
C LYS A 17 19.02 20.13 19.44
N GLU A 18 19.83 19.79 20.44
CA GLU A 18 20.59 18.55 20.46
C GLU A 18 19.66 17.35 20.60
N ASN A 19 18.86 17.32 21.65
CA ASN A 19 17.89 16.25 21.87
C ASN A 19 16.82 16.21 20.77
N SER A 20 16.36 17.35 20.28
CA SER A 20 15.43 17.41 19.14
C SER A 20 16.01 16.69 17.92
N LYS A 21 17.23 17.02 17.50
CA LYS A 21 17.92 16.39 16.38
C LYS A 21 18.11 14.88 16.61
N LYS A 22 18.56 14.48 17.80
CA LYS A 22 18.74 13.07 18.19
C LYS A 22 17.46 12.26 17.97
N TRP A 23 16.32 12.74 18.45
CA TRP A 23 15.06 12.03 18.34
C TRP A 23 14.52 12.00 16.89
N TYR A 24 14.70 13.06 16.11
CA TYR A 24 14.37 13.04 14.69
C TYR A 24 15.25 12.04 13.91
N VAL A 25 16.54 11.94 14.21
CA VAL A 25 17.43 10.93 13.60
C VAL A 25 16.97 9.51 13.95
N ILE A 26 16.56 9.27 15.21
CA ILE A 26 15.99 7.97 15.60
C ILE A 26 14.70 7.66 14.81
N GLY A 27 13.81 8.65 14.70
CA GLY A 27 12.56 8.52 13.97
C GLY A 27 12.75 8.27 12.46
N SER A 28 13.74 8.93 11.85
CA SER A 28 14.03 8.87 10.41
C SER A 28 14.49 7.50 9.91
N LYS A 29 14.88 6.59 10.80
CA LYS A 29 15.20 5.19 10.44
C LYS A 29 13.99 4.39 9.95
N TYR A 30 12.76 4.90 10.12
CA TYR A 30 11.51 4.21 9.77
C TYR A 30 10.81 4.89 8.60
N LEU A 31 11.49 5.02 7.46
CA LEU A 31 11.02 5.76 6.27
C LEU A 31 9.72 5.22 5.65
N THR A 32 9.36 3.97 5.92
CA THR A 32 8.10 3.38 5.47
C THR A 32 6.88 3.79 6.31
N THR A 33 7.09 4.63 7.34
CA THR A 33 6.02 5.14 8.21
C THR A 33 5.87 6.66 8.09
N TYR A 34 4.65 7.18 8.23
CA TYR A 34 4.35 8.60 8.19
C TYR A 34 5.25 9.43 9.13
N TYR A 35 5.33 9.05 10.42
CA TYR A 35 6.17 9.76 11.37
C TYR A 35 7.68 9.57 11.13
N GLY A 36 8.08 8.49 10.46
CA GLY A 36 9.44 8.28 10.01
C GLY A 36 9.83 9.27 8.92
N GLN A 37 8.96 9.46 7.94
CA GLN A 37 9.14 10.45 6.87
C GLN A 37 9.17 11.88 7.42
N LEU A 38 8.24 12.24 8.30
CA LEU A 38 8.25 13.55 8.97
C LEU A 38 9.54 13.78 9.78
N SER A 39 10.03 12.74 10.48
CA SER A 39 11.29 12.80 11.21
C SER A 39 12.48 12.99 10.28
N HIS A 40 12.49 12.30 9.12
CA HIS A 40 13.54 12.45 8.12
C HIS A 40 13.57 13.88 7.55
N MET A 41 12.43 14.44 7.19
CA MET A 41 12.32 15.82 6.69
C MET A 41 12.86 16.84 7.71
N LYS A 42 12.75 16.56 9.00
CA LYS A 42 13.29 17.42 10.09
C LYS A 42 14.79 17.20 10.31
N ALA A 43 15.25 15.92 10.30
CA ALA A 43 16.65 15.58 10.56
C ALA A 43 17.55 15.86 9.35
N LYS A 44 17.02 15.65 8.13
CA LYS A 44 17.75 15.63 6.87
C LYS A 44 16.97 16.32 5.73
N PRO A 45 16.67 17.60 5.84
CA PRO A 45 15.73 18.30 4.96
C PRO A 45 16.15 18.37 3.49
N ARG A 46 17.41 18.09 3.17
CA ARG A 46 17.97 18.12 1.81
C ARG A 46 18.22 16.74 1.24
N GLU A 47 18.08 15.68 2.04
CA GLU A 47 18.29 14.31 1.57
C GLU A 47 16.98 13.72 1.05
N LYS A 48 17.05 13.03 -0.08
CA LYS A 48 15.92 12.25 -0.61
C LYS A 48 15.63 11.05 0.31
N PHE A 49 14.41 10.54 0.23
CA PHE A 49 14.06 9.28 0.87
C PHE A 49 14.72 8.13 0.11
N GLU A 50 15.69 7.48 0.73
CA GLU A 50 16.30 6.27 0.21
C GLU A 50 15.85 5.09 1.05
N LEU A 51 15.14 4.17 0.42
CA LEU A 51 14.74 2.92 1.05
C LEU A 51 15.92 1.96 1.00
N SER A 52 16.07 1.13 2.04
CA SER A 52 17.12 0.12 2.09
C SER A 52 17.10 -0.78 0.87
N GLU A 53 18.27 -1.08 0.33
CA GLU A 53 18.45 -2.05 -0.75
C GLU A 53 18.08 -3.47 -0.30
N LEU A 54 17.83 -4.34 -1.28
CA LEU A 54 17.62 -5.76 -1.01
C LEU A 54 18.93 -6.40 -0.52
N MET A 55 18.76 -7.35 0.40
CA MET A 55 19.85 -8.23 0.80
C MET A 55 20.46 -8.91 -0.42
N GLN A 56 21.79 -8.88 -0.55
CA GLN A 56 22.48 -9.68 -1.55
C GLN A 56 22.44 -11.15 -1.14
N ILE A 57 22.04 -12.00 -2.06
CA ILE A 57 21.88 -13.44 -1.83
C ILE A 57 22.99 -14.18 -2.55
N ASP A 58 23.62 -15.11 -1.84
CA ASP A 58 24.59 -16.01 -2.45
C ASP A 58 23.98 -16.80 -3.61
N LYS A 59 24.67 -16.84 -4.74
CA LYS A 59 24.18 -17.48 -5.96
C LYS A 59 23.93 -18.98 -5.79
N ASN A 60 24.81 -19.69 -5.10
CA ASN A 60 24.68 -21.13 -4.90
C ASN A 60 23.48 -21.42 -3.99
N TYR A 61 23.24 -20.58 -2.98
CA TYR A 61 22.05 -20.71 -2.12
C TYR A 61 20.77 -20.44 -2.92
N ALA A 62 20.73 -19.41 -3.75
CA ALA A 62 19.59 -19.13 -4.61
C ALA A 62 19.29 -20.30 -5.57
N GLU A 63 20.30 -20.85 -6.22
CA GLU A 63 20.14 -22.03 -7.08
C GLU A 63 19.63 -23.26 -6.31
N SER A 64 20.17 -23.50 -5.12
CA SER A 64 19.69 -24.58 -4.24
C SER A 64 18.23 -24.41 -3.84
N PHE A 65 17.83 -23.17 -3.50
CA PHE A 65 16.44 -22.83 -3.20
C PHE A 65 15.51 -23.17 -4.35
N TYR A 66 15.83 -22.74 -5.59
CA TYR A 66 14.97 -22.99 -6.75
C TYR A 66 14.99 -24.44 -7.24
N ARG A 67 16.00 -25.24 -6.90
CA ARG A 67 16.01 -26.70 -7.14
C ARG A 67 15.20 -27.50 -6.14
N ASN A 68 14.72 -26.87 -5.06
CA ASN A 68 13.93 -27.54 -4.04
C ASN A 68 12.57 -27.95 -4.63
N LYS A 69 12.20 -29.23 -4.44
CA LYS A 69 10.90 -29.77 -4.90
C LYS A 69 9.70 -29.02 -4.34
N ILE A 70 9.84 -28.42 -3.15
CA ILE A 70 8.79 -27.61 -2.53
C ILE A 70 8.51 -26.35 -3.37
N VAL A 71 9.52 -25.75 -4.01
CA VAL A 71 9.35 -24.62 -4.92
C VAL A 71 8.55 -25.02 -6.16
N ALA A 72 8.85 -26.19 -6.75
CA ALA A 72 8.05 -26.73 -7.85
C ALA A 72 6.59 -26.98 -7.43
N THR A 73 6.36 -27.39 -6.18
CA THR A 73 5.02 -27.57 -5.62
C THR A 73 4.26 -26.23 -5.53
N VAL A 74 4.94 -25.11 -5.25
CA VAL A 74 4.31 -23.76 -5.25
C VAL A 74 3.73 -23.43 -6.62
N HIS A 75 4.48 -23.64 -7.70
CA HIS A 75 4.00 -23.40 -9.06
C HIS A 75 2.77 -24.26 -9.39
N LEU A 76 2.82 -25.56 -9.07
CA LEU A 76 1.70 -26.47 -9.31
C LEU A 76 0.44 -26.07 -8.51
N LEU A 77 0.60 -25.69 -7.25
CA LEU A 77 -0.53 -25.26 -6.42
C LEU A 77 -1.14 -23.93 -6.89
N ASP A 78 -0.33 -23.03 -7.42
CA ASP A 78 -0.80 -21.78 -8.00
C ASP A 78 -1.62 -22.04 -9.28
N GLU A 79 -1.11 -22.87 -10.21
CA GLU A 79 -1.84 -23.31 -11.40
C GLU A 79 -3.19 -23.97 -11.06
N LEU A 80 -3.24 -24.72 -9.97
CA LEU A 80 -4.45 -25.37 -9.46
C LEU A 80 -5.34 -24.43 -8.63
N ASN A 81 -5.00 -23.16 -8.49
CA ASN A 81 -5.69 -22.15 -7.66
C ASN A 81 -5.89 -22.60 -6.19
N LYS A 82 -4.87 -23.26 -5.62
CA LYS A 82 -4.86 -23.73 -4.23
C LYS A 82 -4.21 -22.73 -3.27
N ASP A 83 -4.65 -21.49 -3.29
CA ASP A 83 -4.12 -20.33 -2.58
C ASP A 83 -3.76 -20.57 -1.12
N LYS A 84 -4.63 -21.27 -0.38
CA LYS A 84 -4.39 -21.59 1.03
C LYS A 84 -3.08 -22.35 1.22
N TYR A 85 -2.84 -23.38 0.39
CA TYR A 85 -1.64 -24.21 0.49
C TYR A 85 -0.41 -23.47 -0.02
N THR A 86 -0.52 -22.77 -1.13
CA THR A 86 0.53 -21.90 -1.71
C THR A 86 1.06 -20.92 -0.65
N LYS A 87 0.16 -20.25 0.04
CA LYS A 87 0.48 -19.28 1.11
C LYS A 87 1.22 -19.92 2.28
N HIS A 88 0.80 -21.11 2.71
CA HIS A 88 1.48 -21.81 3.81
C HIS A 88 2.89 -22.26 3.43
N ILE A 89 3.05 -22.77 2.21
CA ILE A 89 4.37 -23.22 1.71
C ILE A 89 5.31 -22.01 1.54
N LEU A 90 4.84 -20.90 0.99
CA LEU A 90 5.66 -19.68 0.88
C LEU A 90 6.13 -19.16 2.24
N ARG A 91 5.28 -19.25 3.26
CA ARG A 91 5.69 -18.91 4.64
C ARG A 91 6.73 -19.88 5.19
N TYR A 92 6.58 -21.17 4.93
CA TYR A 92 7.56 -22.17 5.32
C TYR A 92 8.91 -21.89 4.66
N LEU A 93 8.94 -21.69 3.34
CA LEU A 93 10.14 -21.36 2.59
C LEU A 93 10.80 -20.07 3.08
N ALA A 94 10.01 -19.05 3.42
CA ALA A 94 10.53 -17.78 3.94
C ALA A 94 11.27 -17.96 5.28
N ASN A 95 10.83 -18.89 6.13
CA ASN A 95 11.42 -19.11 7.46
C ASN A 95 12.53 -20.17 7.49
N ASP A 96 12.83 -20.83 6.36
CA ASP A 96 13.77 -21.95 6.31
C ASP A 96 15.21 -21.53 6.65
N ASN A 97 15.69 -20.42 6.07
CA ASN A 97 17.05 -19.94 6.29
C ASN A 97 17.15 -18.41 6.12
N ILE A 98 16.65 -17.70 7.11
CA ILE A 98 16.48 -16.22 7.08
C ILE A 98 17.81 -15.52 6.84
N ASP A 99 18.88 -15.96 7.52
CA ASP A 99 20.20 -15.34 7.41
C ASP A 99 20.82 -15.47 6.01
N LYS A 100 20.41 -16.48 5.24
CA LYS A 100 20.80 -16.66 3.84
C LYS A 100 19.85 -16.00 2.84
N GLY A 101 18.76 -15.35 3.30
CA GLY A 101 17.84 -14.61 2.46
C GLY A 101 16.64 -15.40 1.94
N SER A 102 16.23 -16.47 2.62
CA SER A 102 15.04 -17.27 2.26
C SER A 102 13.77 -16.42 2.14
N GLU A 103 13.61 -15.37 2.97
CA GLU A 103 12.49 -14.44 2.88
C GLU A 103 12.45 -13.69 1.53
N VAL A 104 13.62 -13.23 1.06
CA VAL A 104 13.74 -12.51 -0.23
C VAL A 104 13.42 -13.46 -1.38
N LEU A 105 13.91 -14.70 -1.34
CA LEU A 105 13.64 -15.71 -2.38
C LEU A 105 12.17 -16.13 -2.39
N ALA A 106 11.56 -16.33 -1.23
CA ALA A 106 10.13 -16.66 -1.14
C ALA A 106 9.24 -15.50 -1.62
N ALA A 107 9.58 -14.25 -1.28
CA ALA A 107 8.87 -13.08 -1.78
C ALA A 107 9.07 -12.90 -3.29
N LYS A 108 10.28 -13.19 -3.81
CA LYS A 108 10.53 -13.20 -5.25
C LYS A 108 9.70 -14.28 -5.94
N LEU A 109 9.70 -15.52 -5.43
CA LEU A 109 8.89 -16.62 -5.97
C LEU A 109 7.41 -16.24 -6.02
N ALA A 110 6.87 -15.64 -4.96
CA ALA A 110 5.49 -15.16 -4.93
C ALA A 110 5.24 -14.09 -6.02
N THR A 111 6.19 -13.18 -6.23
CA THR A 111 6.10 -12.17 -7.30
C THR A 111 6.15 -12.81 -8.69
N ASP A 112 7.03 -13.79 -8.89
CA ASP A 112 7.22 -14.48 -10.18
C ASP A 112 5.96 -15.25 -10.63
N ILE A 113 5.16 -15.76 -9.67
CA ILE A 113 3.83 -16.36 -9.94
C ILE A 113 2.68 -15.34 -9.97
N GLY A 114 2.97 -14.03 -9.95
CA GLY A 114 1.96 -12.96 -9.97
C GLY A 114 1.22 -12.72 -8.66
N ARG A 115 1.61 -13.36 -7.57
CA ARG A 115 0.97 -13.27 -6.25
C ARG A 115 1.65 -12.21 -5.39
N PHE A 116 1.46 -10.95 -5.77
CA PHE A 116 1.98 -9.79 -5.02
C PHE A 116 1.48 -9.75 -3.57
N ASP A 117 0.25 -10.19 -3.33
CA ASP A 117 -0.34 -10.31 -1.98
C ASP A 117 0.47 -11.24 -1.08
N PHE A 118 0.97 -12.36 -1.60
CA PHE A 118 1.83 -13.27 -0.83
C PHE A 118 3.23 -12.69 -0.62
N ALA A 119 3.82 -12.03 -1.64
CA ALA A 119 5.09 -11.33 -1.51
C ALA A 119 5.03 -10.26 -0.42
N ILE A 120 3.95 -9.46 -0.40
CA ILE A 120 3.69 -8.44 0.63
C ILE A 120 3.59 -9.09 2.02
N GLN A 121 2.90 -10.21 2.15
CA GLN A 121 2.77 -10.88 3.46
C GLN A 121 4.13 -11.33 4.01
N VAL A 122 4.99 -11.92 3.19
CA VAL A 122 6.35 -12.29 3.59
C VAL A 122 7.12 -11.05 4.03
N ALA A 123 7.16 -10.00 3.21
CA ALA A 123 7.88 -8.77 3.50
C ALA A 123 7.32 -8.03 4.72
N LYS A 124 6.00 -8.08 4.95
CA LYS A 124 5.33 -7.47 6.09
C LYS A 124 5.69 -8.18 7.41
N ILE A 125 5.70 -9.52 7.41
CA ILE A 125 6.13 -10.31 8.59
C ILE A 125 7.59 -9.99 8.93
N ALA A 126 8.49 -9.97 7.95
CA ALA A 126 9.88 -9.59 8.12
C ALA A 126 10.03 -8.18 8.70
N SER A 127 9.20 -7.23 8.28
CA SER A 127 9.25 -5.84 8.76
C SER A 127 8.92 -5.70 10.25
N TYR A 128 8.08 -6.55 10.82
CA TYR A 128 7.84 -6.59 12.27
C TYR A 128 9.09 -7.00 13.07
N GLN A 129 9.99 -7.71 12.43
CA GLN A 129 11.29 -8.10 12.98
C GLN A 129 12.43 -7.17 12.50
N LYS A 130 12.08 -5.99 11.98
CA LYS A 130 12.99 -4.93 11.50
C LYS A 130 13.84 -5.33 10.28
N ARG A 131 13.44 -6.36 9.52
CA ARG A 131 14.01 -6.69 8.21
C ARG A 131 13.10 -6.11 7.13
N PHE A 132 13.63 -5.21 6.30
CA PHE A 132 12.82 -4.42 5.36
C PHE A 132 13.09 -4.84 3.91
N HIS A 133 12.16 -5.56 3.31
CA HIS A 133 12.18 -5.99 1.92
C HIS A 133 11.27 -5.08 1.09
N ASN A 134 11.64 -3.80 0.96
CA ASN A 134 10.78 -2.75 0.43
C ASN A 134 10.30 -3.01 -0.99
N LYS A 135 11.13 -3.60 -1.87
CA LYS A 135 10.76 -3.99 -3.23
C LYS A 135 9.52 -4.90 -3.26
N TYR A 136 9.43 -5.84 -2.32
CA TYR A 136 8.31 -6.79 -2.25
C TYR A 136 7.15 -6.27 -1.41
N ASN A 137 7.41 -5.36 -0.47
CA ASN A 137 6.36 -4.76 0.35
C ASN A 137 5.57 -3.67 -0.40
N TYR A 138 6.17 -3.10 -1.47
CA TYR A 138 5.58 -2.05 -2.30
C TYR A 138 5.73 -2.39 -3.79
N PRO A 139 4.94 -3.36 -4.32
CA PRO A 139 4.98 -3.73 -5.72
C PRO A 139 4.62 -2.55 -6.63
N ILE A 140 5.26 -2.49 -7.78
CA ILE A 140 4.95 -1.51 -8.83
C ILE A 140 4.32 -2.27 -9.99
N ILE A 141 3.05 -1.96 -10.28
CA ILE A 141 2.31 -2.48 -11.42
C ILE A 141 1.83 -1.33 -12.31
N SER A 142 1.45 -1.65 -13.53
CA SER A 142 0.91 -0.64 -14.46
C SER A 142 -0.42 -0.07 -13.95
N THR A 143 -0.56 1.24 -14.05
CA THR A 143 -1.79 1.98 -13.72
C THR A 143 -2.22 2.85 -14.89
N PRO A 144 -3.51 3.11 -15.09
CA PRO A 144 -3.97 3.93 -16.20
C PRO A 144 -3.59 5.40 -15.97
N THR A 145 -3.29 6.10 -17.06
CA THR A 145 -3.10 7.57 -17.05
C THR A 145 -4.40 8.32 -17.36
N LYS A 146 -5.36 7.64 -18.01
CA LYS A 146 -6.66 8.19 -18.41
C LYS A 146 -7.72 7.08 -18.46
N VAL A 147 -8.91 7.34 -17.93
CA VAL A 147 -10.07 6.43 -17.99
C VAL A 147 -11.31 7.24 -18.29
N GLY A 148 -12.12 6.80 -19.23
CA GLY A 148 -13.40 7.46 -19.60
C GLY A 148 -13.26 8.95 -19.93
N GLY A 149 -12.11 9.35 -20.49
CA GLY A 149 -11.79 10.75 -20.78
C GLY A 149 -11.19 11.55 -19.59
N ARG A 150 -11.28 11.04 -18.37
CA ARG A 150 -10.74 11.69 -17.16
C ARG A 150 -9.26 11.36 -16.97
N LYS A 151 -8.44 12.37 -16.68
CA LYS A 151 -7.05 12.20 -16.25
C LYS A 151 -7.01 11.53 -14.87
N ILE A 152 -6.18 10.53 -14.72
CA ILE A 152 -5.97 9.79 -13.48
C ILE A 152 -4.79 10.42 -12.72
N PRO A 153 -4.82 10.47 -11.39
CA PRO A 153 -3.69 10.96 -10.59
C PRO A 153 -2.47 10.03 -10.73
N GLU A 154 -1.36 10.43 -10.15
CA GLU A 154 -0.09 9.69 -10.22
C GLU A 154 -0.22 8.24 -9.75
N SER A 155 0.55 7.35 -10.39
CA SER A 155 0.59 5.91 -10.08
C SER A 155 0.83 5.63 -8.60
N ALA A 156 1.67 6.43 -7.95
CA ALA A 156 1.98 6.28 -6.52
C ALA A 156 0.71 6.35 -5.64
N LEU A 157 -0.22 7.26 -5.94
CA LEU A 157 -1.49 7.36 -5.22
C LEU A 157 -2.36 6.12 -5.47
N ILE A 158 -2.50 5.69 -6.72
CA ILE A 158 -3.30 4.50 -7.06
C ILE A 158 -2.73 3.25 -6.38
N LEU A 159 -1.42 3.04 -6.47
CA LEU A 159 -0.75 1.90 -5.84
C LEU A 159 -0.85 1.92 -4.31
N SER A 160 -0.82 3.12 -3.70
CA SER A 160 -1.00 3.26 -2.25
C SER A 160 -2.41 2.88 -1.80
N ILE A 161 -3.44 3.20 -2.59
CA ILE A 161 -4.83 2.78 -2.34
C ILE A 161 -4.92 1.25 -2.45
N ILE A 162 -4.42 0.65 -3.53
CA ILE A 162 -4.41 -0.82 -3.72
C ILE A 162 -3.70 -1.50 -2.53
N ARG A 163 -2.55 -0.94 -2.12
CA ARG A 163 -1.78 -1.46 -0.99
C ARG A 163 -2.56 -1.43 0.33
N GLN A 164 -3.33 -0.37 0.56
CA GLN A 164 -4.13 -0.18 1.76
C GLN A 164 -5.40 -1.03 1.75
N GLU A 165 -6.08 -1.13 0.60
CA GLU A 165 -7.40 -1.75 0.48
C GLU A 165 -7.34 -3.28 0.41
N SER A 166 -6.40 -3.85 -0.33
CA SER A 166 -6.34 -5.30 -0.59
C SER A 166 -4.98 -5.95 -0.37
N GLU A 167 -3.93 -5.18 -0.10
CA GLU A 167 -2.55 -5.68 -0.16
C GLU A 167 -2.25 -6.38 -1.52
N PHE A 168 -2.82 -5.89 -2.62
CA PHE A 168 -2.71 -6.46 -3.97
C PHE A 168 -3.40 -7.83 -4.16
N ASP A 169 -4.29 -8.25 -3.28
CA ASP A 169 -5.12 -9.43 -3.50
C ASP A 169 -6.22 -9.10 -4.52
N THR A 170 -6.11 -9.66 -5.73
CA THR A 170 -7.05 -9.45 -6.83
C THR A 170 -8.44 -10.02 -6.53
N SER A 171 -8.50 -11.06 -5.69
CA SER A 171 -9.71 -11.77 -5.31
C SER A 171 -10.36 -11.26 -4.03
N ALA A 172 -9.79 -10.22 -3.42
CA ALA A 172 -10.22 -9.70 -2.13
C ALA A 172 -11.71 -9.37 -2.10
N ASN A 173 -12.39 -9.89 -1.06
CA ASN A 173 -13.79 -9.62 -0.76
C ASN A 173 -13.90 -9.25 0.71
N SER A 174 -14.38 -8.05 1.00
CA SER A 174 -14.62 -7.63 2.38
C SER A 174 -15.91 -8.24 2.94
N ARG A 175 -16.04 -8.25 4.26
CA ARG A 175 -17.25 -8.72 4.95
C ARG A 175 -18.50 -7.91 4.56
N VAL A 176 -18.33 -6.67 4.16
CA VAL A 176 -19.43 -5.77 3.73
C VAL A 176 -19.62 -5.76 2.21
N GLY A 177 -18.87 -6.56 1.46
CA GLY A 177 -19.04 -6.79 0.03
C GLY A 177 -18.22 -5.87 -0.88
N ALA A 178 -17.23 -5.15 -0.38
CA ALA A 178 -16.25 -4.47 -1.24
C ALA A 178 -15.34 -5.49 -1.94
N GLN A 179 -14.97 -5.25 -3.21
CA GLN A 179 -14.40 -6.26 -4.10
C GLN A 179 -13.15 -5.79 -4.86
N GLY A 180 -12.18 -6.69 -4.95
CA GLY A 180 -10.97 -6.59 -5.78
C GLY A 180 -9.92 -5.63 -5.25
N LEU A 181 -8.94 -5.32 -6.07
CA LEU A 181 -7.73 -4.57 -5.70
C LEU A 181 -8.01 -3.24 -5.00
N MET A 182 -8.97 -2.46 -5.48
CA MET A 182 -9.32 -1.16 -4.95
C MET A 182 -10.59 -1.19 -4.08
N GLN A 183 -11.04 -2.37 -3.65
CA GLN A 183 -12.16 -2.60 -2.72
C GLN A 183 -13.42 -1.78 -3.06
N LEU A 184 -13.88 -1.87 -4.30
CA LEU A 184 -15.07 -1.16 -4.73
C LEU A 184 -16.35 -1.87 -4.28
N MET A 185 -17.26 -1.13 -3.67
CA MET A 185 -18.62 -1.61 -3.46
C MET A 185 -19.32 -1.80 -4.81
N PRO A 186 -20.05 -2.92 -5.06
CA PRO A 186 -20.72 -3.18 -6.35
C PRO A 186 -21.63 -2.05 -6.82
N TYR A 187 -22.33 -1.39 -5.90
CA TYR A 187 -23.15 -0.23 -6.24
C TYR A 187 -22.32 0.95 -6.73
N THR A 188 -21.23 1.28 -6.03
CA THR A 188 -20.29 2.33 -6.42
C THR A 188 -19.67 2.02 -7.78
N ALA A 189 -19.20 0.77 -7.97
CA ALA A 189 -18.61 0.31 -9.22
C ALA A 189 -19.58 0.44 -10.42
N LYS A 190 -20.88 0.12 -10.21
CA LYS A 190 -21.92 0.29 -11.25
C LYS A 190 -22.10 1.76 -11.64
N THR A 191 -22.18 2.64 -10.67
CA THR A 191 -22.31 4.09 -10.90
C THR A 191 -21.08 4.66 -11.61
N VAL A 192 -19.90 4.29 -11.15
CA VAL A 192 -18.61 4.70 -11.73
C VAL A 192 -18.45 4.18 -13.16
N ALA A 193 -18.81 2.92 -13.44
CA ALA A 193 -18.76 2.35 -14.78
C ALA A 193 -19.61 3.16 -15.75
N LYS A 194 -20.86 3.51 -15.35
CA LYS A 194 -21.73 4.37 -16.15
C LYS A 194 -21.10 5.74 -16.45
N GLN A 195 -20.51 6.38 -15.45
CA GLN A 195 -19.84 7.69 -15.60
C GLN A 195 -18.61 7.60 -16.51
N ALA A 196 -17.83 6.51 -16.39
CA ALA A 196 -16.64 6.25 -17.19
C ALA A 196 -16.98 5.73 -18.62
N LYS A 197 -18.25 5.53 -18.96
CA LYS A 197 -18.72 4.91 -20.21
C LYS A 197 -18.18 3.50 -20.42
N LEU A 198 -18.04 2.73 -19.34
CA LEU A 198 -17.62 1.34 -19.34
C LEU A 198 -18.80 0.41 -19.03
N SER A 199 -18.81 -0.78 -19.64
CA SER A 199 -19.80 -1.80 -19.30
C SER A 199 -19.60 -2.32 -17.89
N TYR A 200 -20.64 -2.31 -17.06
CA TYR A 200 -20.55 -2.84 -15.71
C TYR A 200 -20.60 -4.37 -15.69
N SER A 201 -19.67 -4.97 -14.96
CA SER A 201 -19.65 -6.40 -14.67
C SER A 201 -19.17 -6.65 -13.25
N LYS A 202 -20.06 -7.20 -12.40
CA LYS A 202 -19.72 -7.53 -11.00
C LYS A 202 -18.60 -8.56 -10.93
N SER A 203 -18.63 -9.59 -11.78
CA SER A 203 -17.62 -10.66 -11.75
C SER A 203 -16.23 -10.16 -12.13
N LYS A 204 -16.11 -9.14 -12.97
CA LYS A 204 -14.82 -8.54 -13.35
C LYS A 204 -14.16 -7.77 -12.20
N LEU A 205 -14.89 -7.41 -11.14
CA LEU A 205 -14.29 -6.71 -10.00
C LEU A 205 -13.21 -7.54 -9.29
N THR A 206 -13.32 -8.87 -9.32
CA THR A 206 -12.33 -9.79 -8.73
C THR A 206 -11.57 -10.61 -9.76
N LYS A 207 -12.08 -10.73 -11.01
CA LYS A 207 -11.47 -11.55 -12.06
C LYS A 207 -10.62 -10.75 -13.06
N SER A 208 -10.75 -9.43 -13.08
CA SER A 208 -9.99 -8.55 -13.97
C SER A 208 -9.34 -7.41 -13.18
N PRO A 209 -8.06 -7.56 -12.79
CA PRO A 209 -7.31 -6.52 -12.10
C PRO A 209 -7.38 -5.17 -12.79
N GLU A 210 -7.17 -5.14 -14.11
CA GLU A 210 -7.23 -3.93 -14.92
C GLU A 210 -8.59 -3.24 -14.83
N TYR A 211 -9.68 -4.00 -14.92
CA TYR A 211 -11.03 -3.45 -14.81
C TYR A 211 -11.28 -2.81 -13.45
N ASN A 212 -10.85 -3.47 -12.37
CA ASN A 212 -10.99 -2.95 -11.02
C ASN A 212 -10.16 -1.68 -10.81
N ILE A 213 -8.90 -1.68 -11.28
CA ILE A 213 -8.01 -0.50 -11.23
C ILE A 213 -8.59 0.66 -12.03
N ASN A 214 -9.11 0.42 -13.25
CA ASN A 214 -9.70 1.46 -14.06
C ASN A 214 -10.90 2.13 -13.35
N LEU A 215 -11.81 1.36 -12.78
CA LEU A 215 -12.96 1.91 -12.06
C LEU A 215 -12.54 2.65 -10.78
N GLY A 216 -11.67 2.05 -9.97
CA GLY A 216 -11.20 2.68 -8.73
C GLY A 216 -10.40 3.96 -8.99
N SER A 217 -9.57 3.95 -10.03
CA SER A 217 -8.79 5.13 -10.44
C SER A 217 -9.70 6.26 -10.94
N PHE A 218 -10.73 5.94 -11.72
CA PHE A 218 -11.72 6.93 -12.16
C PHE A 218 -12.50 7.49 -10.95
N TYR A 219 -12.83 6.65 -9.98
CA TYR A 219 -13.56 7.06 -8.78
C TYR A 219 -12.75 8.02 -7.93
N ILE A 220 -11.49 7.67 -7.57
CA ILE A 220 -10.65 8.57 -6.76
C ILE A 220 -10.33 9.88 -7.51
N ALA A 221 -10.11 9.83 -8.83
CA ALA A 221 -9.94 11.03 -9.63
C ALA A 221 -11.18 11.95 -9.57
N GLY A 222 -12.38 11.37 -9.54
CA GLY A 222 -13.63 12.11 -9.34
C GLY A 222 -13.72 12.77 -7.98
N LEU A 223 -13.34 12.07 -6.94
CA LEU A 223 -13.31 12.60 -5.57
C LEU A 223 -12.29 13.74 -5.43
N ILE A 224 -11.13 13.61 -6.05
CA ILE A 224 -10.12 14.70 -6.04
C ILE A 224 -10.70 15.98 -6.67
N LEU A 225 -11.44 15.85 -7.75
CA LEU A 225 -12.12 16.99 -8.37
C LEU A 225 -13.26 17.54 -7.48
N GLU A 226 -14.04 16.65 -6.84
CA GLU A 226 -15.14 17.04 -5.95
C GLU A 226 -14.69 17.79 -4.70
N TYR A 227 -13.45 17.53 -4.24
CA TYR A 227 -12.85 18.17 -3.07
C TYR A 227 -11.71 19.15 -3.42
N ASP A 228 -11.78 19.82 -4.57
CA ASP A 228 -10.88 20.90 -5.00
C ASP A 228 -9.39 20.53 -4.90
N GLY A 229 -9.04 19.29 -5.24
CA GLY A 229 -7.66 18.79 -5.20
C GLY A 229 -7.19 18.32 -3.82
N SER A 230 -8.03 18.37 -2.79
CA SER A 230 -7.65 17.95 -1.45
C SER A 230 -7.54 16.43 -1.33
N TYR A 231 -6.33 15.89 -1.31
CA TYR A 231 -6.07 14.46 -1.09
C TYR A 231 -6.62 13.96 0.25
N PRO A 232 -6.45 14.65 1.39
CA PRO A 232 -7.00 14.19 2.66
C PRO A 232 -8.52 13.98 2.63
N PHE A 233 -9.27 14.93 2.08
CA PHE A 233 -10.73 14.79 1.96
C PHE A 233 -11.14 13.74 0.94
N SER A 234 -10.42 13.64 -0.17
CA SER A 234 -10.68 12.64 -1.20
C SER A 234 -10.46 11.22 -0.68
N MET A 235 -9.39 10.99 0.08
CA MET A 235 -9.10 9.69 0.70
C MET A 235 -10.11 9.36 1.80
N ALA A 236 -10.50 10.34 2.62
CA ALA A 236 -11.55 10.17 3.61
C ALA A 236 -12.90 9.81 2.93
N ALA A 237 -13.22 10.45 1.80
CA ALA A 237 -14.43 10.18 1.03
C ALA A 237 -14.38 8.82 0.33
N TYR A 238 -13.21 8.39 -0.14
CA TYR A 238 -13.02 7.05 -0.70
C TYR A 238 -13.34 5.96 0.34
N ASN A 239 -12.81 6.10 1.54
CA ASN A 239 -12.97 5.14 2.63
C ASN A 239 -14.36 5.20 3.30
N ALA A 240 -14.80 6.39 3.72
CA ALA A 240 -16.02 6.57 4.53
C ALA A 240 -17.28 6.94 3.71
N GLY A 241 -17.12 7.27 2.45
CA GLY A 241 -18.15 7.76 1.56
C GLY A 241 -18.28 9.30 1.57
N PRO A 242 -18.56 9.91 0.38
CA PRO A 242 -18.61 11.39 0.23
C PRO A 242 -19.62 12.07 1.15
N LYS A 243 -20.79 11.45 1.37
CA LYS A 243 -21.83 12.03 2.24
C LYS A 243 -21.33 12.24 3.68
N ARG A 244 -20.58 11.30 4.25
CA ARG A 244 -20.01 11.43 5.59
C ARG A 244 -18.98 12.55 5.66
N VAL A 245 -18.10 12.64 4.69
CA VAL A 245 -17.08 13.70 4.65
C VAL A 245 -17.73 15.07 4.55
N LYS A 246 -18.73 15.25 3.68
CA LYS A 246 -19.50 16.50 3.59
C LYS A 246 -20.16 16.87 4.91
N SER A 247 -20.78 15.90 5.60
CA SER A 247 -21.40 16.16 6.91
C SER A 247 -20.38 16.65 7.94
N VAL A 248 -19.21 15.97 8.04
CA VAL A 248 -18.16 16.33 9.01
C VAL A 248 -17.52 17.68 8.65
N SER A 249 -17.22 17.95 7.38
CA SER A 249 -16.62 19.21 6.96
C SER A 249 -17.55 20.38 7.22
N TYR A 250 -18.85 20.20 6.99
CA TYR A 250 -19.84 21.24 7.27
C TYR A 250 -19.96 21.55 8.77
N THR A 251 -19.92 20.53 9.64
CA THR A 251 -20.12 20.72 11.09
C THR A 251 -18.86 21.13 11.86
N HIS A 252 -17.67 20.76 11.38
CA HIS A 252 -16.44 20.95 12.14
C HIS A 252 -15.42 21.90 11.51
N LEU A 253 -15.50 22.17 10.21
CA LEU A 253 -14.57 23.05 9.51
C LEU A 253 -15.15 24.41 9.19
N THR A 254 -16.45 24.57 9.31
CA THR A 254 -17.17 25.85 9.18
C THR A 254 -17.61 26.40 10.54
N LEU A 255 -16.85 26.16 11.62
CA LEU A 255 -17.06 26.90 12.84
C LEU A 255 -16.86 28.39 12.50
N PRO A 256 -17.88 29.26 12.75
CA PRO A 256 -17.68 30.67 12.56
C PRO A 256 -16.50 31.09 13.44
N THR A 257 -15.47 31.66 12.82
CA THR A 257 -14.59 32.56 13.56
C THR A 257 -15.51 33.54 14.25
N LYS A 258 -15.67 33.42 15.55
CA LYS A 258 -16.18 34.51 16.34
C LYS A 258 -15.18 35.66 16.14
N ASP A 259 -15.44 36.50 15.18
CA ASP A 259 -15.04 37.88 15.23
C ASP A 259 -15.87 38.48 16.38
N SER A 260 -15.33 38.30 17.57
CA SER A 260 -15.80 39.06 18.73
C SER A 260 -15.15 40.42 18.65
N VAL A 261 -15.99 41.37 18.42
CA VAL A 261 -15.90 42.79 18.75
C VAL A 261 -14.85 43.12 19.82
#